data_dcfee5014006ceee88d77724d68e0ffb
#
_entry.id   dcfee5014006ceee88d77724d68e0ffb
#
_cell.length_a   1.000
_cell.length_b   1.000
_cell.length_c   1.000
_cell.angle_alpha   90.00
_cell.angle_beta   90.00
_cell.angle_gamma   90.00
#
_symmetry.space_group_name_H-M   'P 1'
#
loop_
_entity.id
_entity.type
_entity.pdbx_description
1 polymer ?
#
loop_
_entity_poly.entity_id
_entity_poly.type
_entity_poly.pdbx_seq_one_letter_code
_entity_poly.pdbx_strand_id
1 'polypeptide(L)'
;MADIKDFMLQAAFAALLITPLAQAQSPHAPAKAQQYIYMLRVSPHLQDQSKWTDKEKAAAARHFERLKKATAEGKVILAGRTTEALDKTFGMVIFDAESEAAAKAFMNSDPAVVGGVMTATLHPYSVALQRKP
;
A
#
# COMPACT_ATOMS: atom_id res chain seq x y z
N MET A 1 -28.02 5.87 87.05
CA MET A 1 -29.20 5.08 86.65
C MET A 1 -29.40 5.30 85.16
N ALA A 2 -29.64 4.25 84.42
CA ALA A 2 -30.03 4.15 83.00
C ALA A 2 -28.91 4.20 82.03
N ASP A 3 -28.67 3.03 81.54
CA ASP A 3 -27.98 2.55 80.39
C ASP A 3 -28.31 3.29 79.08
N ILE A 4 -27.30 3.63 78.36
CA ILE A 4 -27.41 3.97 76.92
C ILE A 4 -26.65 2.89 76.16
N LYS A 5 -27.42 2.03 75.57
CA LYS A 5 -26.94 0.94 74.75
C LYS A 5 -26.37 1.47 73.42
N ASP A 6 -25.22 0.96 73.14
CA ASP A 6 -24.49 1.11 71.86
C ASP A 6 -25.36 0.84 70.64
N PHE A 7 -25.38 1.79 69.76
CA PHE A 7 -25.88 1.59 68.40
C PHE A 7 -24.72 1.61 67.43
N MET A 8 -24.12 0.44 67.24
CA MET A 8 -23.13 0.24 66.14
C MET A 8 -23.82 0.30 64.79
N LEU A 9 -23.61 1.37 64.08
CA LEU A 9 -24.00 1.51 62.69
C LEU A 9 -22.88 0.90 61.82
N GLN A 10 -23.07 -0.31 61.36
CA GLN A 10 -22.22 -0.93 60.35
C GLN A 10 -22.54 -0.34 58.98
N ALA A 11 -21.66 0.50 58.47
CA ALA A 11 -21.66 0.93 57.09
C ALA A 11 -21.08 -0.18 56.21
N ALA A 12 -21.93 -0.89 55.49
CA ALA A 12 -21.51 -1.82 54.46
C ALA A 12 -21.03 -1.04 53.22
N PHE A 13 -19.72 -1.01 52.99
CA PHE A 13 -19.15 -0.53 51.75
C PHE A 13 -19.36 -1.60 50.68
N ALA A 14 -20.33 -1.41 49.79
CA ALA A 14 -20.45 -2.19 48.58
C ALA A 14 -19.41 -1.68 47.55
N ALA A 15 -18.32 -2.41 47.40
CA ALA A 15 -17.35 -2.15 46.34
C ALA A 15 -17.97 -2.60 44.98
N LEU A 16 -18.37 -1.65 44.18
CA LEU A 16 -18.74 -1.91 42.75
C LEU A 16 -17.45 -2.27 42.03
N LEU A 17 -17.27 -3.53 41.69
CA LEU A 17 -16.25 -4.02 40.80
C LEU A 17 -16.69 -3.63 39.37
N ILE A 18 -16.18 -2.54 38.84
CA ILE A 18 -16.29 -2.17 37.43
C ILE A 18 -15.31 -3.05 36.66
N THR A 19 -15.79 -4.17 36.12
CA THR A 19 -15.03 -4.95 35.17
C THR A 19 -14.98 -4.19 33.85
N PRO A 20 -13.81 -3.87 33.28
CA PRO A 20 -13.75 -3.31 31.96
C PRO A 20 -14.25 -4.37 30.97
N LEU A 21 -15.33 -4.09 30.27
CA LEU A 21 -15.72 -4.87 29.10
C LEU A 21 -14.58 -4.74 28.08
N ALA A 22 -13.79 -5.79 27.94
CA ALA A 22 -12.89 -5.92 26.83
C ALA A 22 -13.75 -5.97 25.55
N GLN A 23 -13.80 -4.88 24.82
CA GLN A 23 -14.40 -4.86 23.50
C GLN A 23 -13.56 -5.79 22.62
N ALA A 24 -14.09 -6.99 22.38
CA ALA A 24 -13.55 -7.88 21.37
C ALA A 24 -13.67 -7.15 20.03
N GLN A 25 -12.54 -6.67 19.52
CA GLN A 25 -12.45 -6.17 18.15
C GLN A 25 -12.81 -7.34 17.25
N SER A 26 -13.94 -7.24 16.59
CA SER A 26 -14.33 -8.18 15.55
C SER A 26 -13.16 -8.30 14.56
N PRO A 27 -12.78 -9.52 14.14
CA PRO A 27 -11.76 -9.67 13.12
C PRO A 27 -12.19 -8.85 11.90
N HIS A 28 -11.38 -7.85 11.58
CA HIS A 28 -11.60 -7.02 10.40
C HIS A 28 -11.61 -7.96 9.20
N ALA A 29 -12.76 -8.10 8.54
CA ALA A 29 -12.81 -8.81 7.28
C ALA A 29 -11.73 -8.19 6.37
N PRO A 30 -10.91 -9.01 5.67
CA PRO A 30 -9.86 -8.47 4.82
C PRO A 30 -10.48 -7.45 3.86
N ALA A 31 -9.98 -6.22 3.89
CA ALA A 31 -10.47 -5.16 3.03
C ALA A 31 -10.32 -5.66 1.59
N LYS A 32 -11.41 -5.60 0.81
CA LYS A 32 -11.38 -6.00 -0.59
C LYS A 32 -10.28 -5.20 -1.29
N ALA A 33 -9.32 -5.89 -1.88
CA ALA A 33 -8.23 -5.26 -2.60
C ALA A 33 -8.80 -4.29 -3.64
N GLN A 34 -8.25 -3.07 -3.66
CA GLN A 34 -8.60 -2.03 -4.62
C GLN A 34 -7.57 -2.04 -5.74
N GLN A 35 -8.00 -1.68 -6.94
CA GLN A 35 -7.11 -1.61 -8.08
C GLN A 35 -6.56 -0.20 -8.24
N TYR A 36 -5.31 -0.13 -8.61
CA TYR A 36 -4.58 1.10 -8.90
C TYR A 36 -3.79 0.96 -10.18
N ILE A 37 -3.53 2.08 -10.81
CA ILE A 37 -2.58 2.19 -11.91
C ILE A 37 -1.51 3.22 -11.53
N TYR A 38 -0.25 2.91 -11.74
CA TYR A 38 0.76 3.96 -11.80
C TYR A 38 1.35 4.08 -13.21
N MET A 39 1.48 5.33 -13.62
CA MET A 39 2.03 5.71 -14.92
C MET A 39 3.49 6.11 -14.74
N LEU A 40 4.36 5.58 -15.60
CA LEU A 40 5.80 5.82 -15.56
C LEU A 40 6.24 6.63 -16.77
N ARG A 41 7.13 7.59 -16.56
CA ARG A 41 7.82 8.30 -17.65
C ARG A 41 9.30 8.35 -17.35
N VAL A 42 10.10 8.19 -18.39
CA VAL A 42 11.55 8.38 -18.26
C VAL A 42 11.84 9.84 -17.85
N SER A 43 12.70 10.00 -16.85
CA SER A 43 13.11 11.32 -16.36
C SER A 43 13.64 12.17 -17.50
N PRO A 44 13.31 13.48 -17.59
CA PRO A 44 13.65 14.31 -18.75
C PRO A 44 15.12 14.29 -19.15
N HIS A 45 16.03 14.25 -18.16
CA HIS A 45 17.47 14.22 -18.39
C HIS A 45 18.01 12.87 -18.92
N LEU A 46 17.15 11.81 -18.89
CA LEU A 46 17.48 10.47 -19.35
C LEU A 46 16.69 10.04 -20.60
N GLN A 47 15.98 10.94 -21.24
CA GLN A 47 15.26 10.66 -22.49
C GLN A 47 16.18 10.38 -23.68
N ASP A 48 17.45 10.79 -23.58
CA ASP A 48 18.51 10.34 -24.45
C ASP A 48 19.22 9.11 -23.85
N GLN A 49 19.01 7.96 -24.48
CA GLN A 49 19.52 6.68 -23.96
C GLN A 49 21.04 6.61 -23.92
N SER A 50 21.75 7.43 -24.72
CA SER A 50 23.21 7.53 -24.68
C SER A 50 23.75 8.03 -23.34
N LYS A 51 22.91 8.72 -22.56
CA LYS A 51 23.23 9.22 -21.22
C LYS A 51 23.05 8.19 -20.10
N TRP A 52 22.54 7.00 -20.43
CA TRP A 52 22.34 5.95 -19.45
C TRP A 52 23.67 5.28 -19.09
N THR A 53 24.03 5.39 -17.84
CA THR A 53 25.15 4.64 -17.27
C THR A 53 24.71 3.24 -16.84
N ASP A 54 25.64 2.44 -16.35
CA ASP A 54 25.32 1.11 -15.81
C ASP A 54 24.37 1.20 -14.59
N LYS A 55 24.38 2.31 -13.88
CA LYS A 55 23.46 2.56 -12.76
C LYS A 55 21.99 2.64 -13.22
N GLU A 56 21.71 3.43 -14.25
CA GLU A 56 20.37 3.57 -14.81
C GLU A 56 19.89 2.27 -15.44
N LYS A 57 20.75 1.60 -16.18
CA LYS A 57 20.46 0.27 -16.77
C LYS A 57 20.15 -0.76 -15.70
N ALA A 58 20.92 -0.80 -14.61
CA ALA A 58 20.68 -1.72 -13.49
C ALA A 58 19.38 -1.39 -12.75
N ALA A 59 19.03 -0.13 -12.57
CA ALA A 59 17.76 0.27 -11.96
C ALA A 59 16.57 -0.16 -12.82
N ALA A 60 16.64 0.05 -14.14
CA ALA A 60 15.61 -0.41 -15.07
C ALA A 60 15.49 -1.94 -15.09
N ALA A 61 16.58 -2.68 -15.04
CA ALA A 61 16.57 -4.13 -14.95
C ALA A 61 15.90 -4.63 -13.66
N ARG A 62 16.24 -4.04 -12.50
CA ARG A 62 15.59 -4.36 -11.21
C ARG A 62 14.10 -4.01 -11.20
N HIS A 63 13.70 -2.92 -11.84
CA HIS A 63 12.30 -2.58 -12.04
C HIS A 63 11.56 -3.71 -12.77
N PHE A 64 12.10 -4.17 -13.89
CA PHE A 64 11.48 -5.25 -14.66
C PHE A 64 11.37 -6.55 -13.85
N GLU A 65 12.44 -6.98 -13.18
CA GLU A 65 12.43 -8.18 -12.36
C GLU A 65 11.45 -8.09 -11.19
N ARG A 66 11.31 -6.90 -10.58
CA ARG A 66 10.32 -6.67 -9.53
C ARG A 66 8.90 -6.82 -10.05
N LEU A 67 8.57 -6.23 -11.20
CA LEU A 67 7.24 -6.35 -11.80
C LEU A 67 6.94 -7.79 -12.20
N LYS A 68 7.91 -8.49 -12.78
CA LYS A 68 7.79 -9.90 -13.14
C LYS A 68 7.46 -10.77 -11.91
N LYS A 69 8.17 -10.55 -10.80
CA LYS A 69 7.88 -11.22 -9.52
C LYS A 69 6.48 -10.88 -9.01
N ALA A 70 6.11 -9.62 -8.96
CA ALA A 70 4.80 -9.17 -8.47
C ALA A 70 3.64 -9.67 -9.37
N THR A 71 3.89 -9.88 -10.66
CA THR A 71 2.92 -10.51 -11.58
C THR A 71 2.77 -11.99 -11.27
N ALA A 72 3.86 -12.70 -11.04
CA ALA A 72 3.83 -14.12 -10.67
C ALA A 72 3.15 -14.35 -9.31
N GLU A 73 3.25 -13.42 -8.38
CA GLU A 73 2.59 -13.42 -7.07
C GLU A 73 1.12 -12.99 -7.13
N GLY A 74 0.60 -12.60 -8.30
CA GLY A 74 -0.80 -12.19 -8.49
C GLY A 74 -1.11 -10.77 -8.04
N LYS A 75 -0.11 -9.96 -7.65
CA LYS A 75 -0.30 -8.57 -7.25
C LYS A 75 -0.45 -7.64 -8.47
N VAL A 76 0.39 -7.79 -9.47
CA VAL A 76 0.32 -7.03 -10.72
C VAL A 76 -0.59 -7.74 -11.70
N ILE A 77 -1.59 -7.03 -12.18
CA ILE A 77 -2.57 -7.51 -13.15
C ILE A 77 -2.00 -7.41 -14.57
N LEU A 78 -1.37 -6.27 -14.86
CA LEU A 78 -0.76 -5.97 -16.15
C LEU A 78 0.32 -4.92 -15.99
N ALA A 79 1.45 -5.12 -16.66
CA ALA A 79 2.48 -4.12 -16.82
C ALA A 79 2.92 -4.05 -18.27
N GLY A 80 3.19 -2.85 -18.76
CA GLY A 80 3.62 -2.65 -20.12
C GLY A 80 4.03 -1.20 -20.37
N ARG A 81 4.48 -0.95 -21.61
CA ARG A 81 4.83 0.40 -22.05
C ARG A 81 4.46 0.61 -23.51
N THR A 82 4.33 1.86 -23.92
CA THR A 82 4.28 2.20 -25.35
C THR A 82 5.64 1.98 -25.99
N THR A 83 5.66 1.77 -27.31
CA THR A 83 6.88 1.48 -28.09
C THR A 83 7.38 2.69 -28.87
N GLU A 84 7.06 3.88 -28.37
CA GLU A 84 7.49 5.16 -28.94
C GLU A 84 8.90 5.55 -28.48
N ALA A 85 9.42 6.66 -29.00
CA ALA A 85 10.67 7.26 -28.52
C ALA A 85 10.58 7.64 -27.02
N LEU A 86 11.71 7.67 -26.30
CA LEU A 86 11.73 7.80 -24.84
C LEU A 86 11.09 9.09 -24.30
N ASP A 87 11.10 10.16 -25.06
CA ASP A 87 10.45 11.45 -24.73
C ASP A 87 8.91 11.36 -24.75
N LYS A 88 8.36 10.42 -25.52
CA LYS A 88 6.92 10.20 -25.68
C LYS A 88 6.42 8.95 -24.97
N THR A 89 7.31 7.98 -24.76
CA THR A 89 6.94 6.70 -24.18
C THR A 89 6.45 6.85 -22.74
N PHE A 90 5.50 6.04 -22.36
CA PHE A 90 5.10 5.86 -20.97
C PHE A 90 4.88 4.37 -20.67
N GLY A 91 5.15 4.01 -19.43
CA GLY A 91 4.81 2.71 -18.88
C GLY A 91 3.54 2.78 -18.04
N MET A 92 2.90 1.66 -17.86
CA MET A 92 1.78 1.50 -16.94
C MET A 92 1.91 0.21 -16.15
N VAL A 93 1.48 0.25 -14.89
CA VAL A 93 1.37 -0.92 -14.03
C VAL A 93 0.01 -0.88 -13.35
N ILE A 94 -0.83 -1.86 -13.64
CA ILE A 94 -2.14 -2.06 -13.00
C ILE A 94 -1.98 -3.15 -11.97
N PHE A 95 -2.38 -2.89 -10.73
CA PHE A 95 -2.12 -3.78 -9.60
C PHE A 95 -3.15 -3.64 -8.49
N ASP A 96 -3.20 -4.64 -7.61
CA ASP A 96 -4.04 -4.66 -6.43
C ASP A 96 -3.28 -4.14 -5.21
N ALA A 97 -3.95 -3.34 -4.37
CA ALA A 97 -3.46 -2.92 -3.07
C ALA A 97 -4.61 -2.78 -2.06
N GLU A 98 -4.29 -2.94 -0.79
CA GLU A 98 -5.28 -2.87 0.31
C GLU A 98 -5.75 -1.44 0.58
N SER A 99 -4.93 -0.44 0.21
CA SER A 99 -5.21 0.98 0.42
C SER A 99 -4.40 1.84 -0.55
N GLU A 100 -4.78 3.11 -0.68
CA GLU A 100 -3.99 4.09 -1.43
C GLU A 100 -2.58 4.27 -0.84
N ALA A 101 -2.44 4.24 0.48
CA ALA A 101 -1.14 4.31 1.13
C ALA A 101 -0.23 3.12 0.76
N ALA A 102 -0.78 1.90 0.74
CA ALA A 102 -0.07 0.71 0.29
C ALA A 102 0.27 0.77 -1.21
N ALA A 103 -0.64 1.29 -2.03
CA ALA A 103 -0.40 1.50 -3.46
C ALA A 103 0.71 2.52 -3.71
N LYS A 104 0.70 3.63 -2.98
CA LYS A 104 1.74 4.67 -3.04
C LYS A 104 3.10 4.14 -2.60
N ALA A 105 3.14 3.34 -1.53
CA ALA A 105 4.36 2.68 -1.08
C ALA A 105 4.91 1.72 -2.13
N PHE A 106 4.05 0.94 -2.79
CA PHE A 106 4.44 0.05 -3.87
C PHE A 106 5.03 0.81 -5.07
N MET A 107 4.41 1.89 -5.51
CA MET A 107 4.92 2.75 -6.58
C MET A 107 6.26 3.40 -6.19
N ASN A 108 6.34 4.02 -5.01
CA ASN A 108 7.52 4.77 -4.58
C ASN A 108 8.75 3.87 -4.30
N SER A 109 8.54 2.59 -4.02
CA SER A 109 9.62 1.61 -3.83
C SER A 109 10.08 0.93 -5.12
N ASP A 110 9.52 1.32 -6.26
CA ASP A 110 9.96 0.82 -7.56
C ASP A 110 11.42 1.23 -7.83
N PRO A 111 12.33 0.29 -8.17
CA PRO A 111 13.75 0.59 -8.38
C PRO A 111 14.03 1.67 -9.43
N ALA A 112 13.19 1.78 -10.47
CA ALA A 112 13.35 2.82 -11.48
C ALA A 112 12.95 4.21 -10.96
N VAL A 113 11.98 4.25 -10.03
CA VAL A 113 11.55 5.49 -9.35
C VAL A 113 12.58 5.89 -8.29
N VAL A 114 12.97 4.95 -7.43
CA VAL A 114 14.00 5.18 -6.40
C VAL A 114 15.33 5.61 -7.02
N GLY A 115 15.71 5.01 -8.15
CA GLY A 115 16.92 5.33 -8.88
C GLY A 115 16.85 6.63 -9.71
N GLY A 116 15.71 7.31 -9.74
CA GLY A 116 15.51 8.54 -10.52
C GLY A 116 15.51 8.36 -12.02
N VAL A 117 15.43 7.10 -12.50
CA VAL A 117 15.35 6.78 -13.93
C VAL A 117 13.98 7.13 -14.50
N MET A 118 12.95 6.93 -13.68
CA MET A 118 11.56 7.22 -14.05
C MET A 118 10.87 8.03 -12.97
N THR A 119 9.92 8.85 -13.39
CA THR A 119 8.91 9.47 -12.54
C THR A 119 7.64 8.66 -12.60
N ALA A 120 6.85 8.65 -11.53
CA ALA A 120 5.61 7.90 -11.47
C ALA A 120 4.46 8.73 -10.88
N THR A 121 3.25 8.51 -11.40
CA THR A 121 1.99 9.06 -10.87
C THR A 121 1.01 7.91 -10.60
N LEU A 122 0.35 7.95 -9.45
CA LEU A 122 -0.62 6.95 -9.01
C LEU A 122 -2.04 7.44 -9.23
N HIS A 123 -2.90 6.53 -9.68
CA HIS A 123 -4.34 6.79 -9.80
C HIS A 123 -5.14 5.59 -9.29
N PRO A 124 -6.29 5.80 -8.61
CA PRO A 124 -7.30 4.76 -8.45
C PRO A 124 -7.73 4.25 -9.83
N TYR A 125 -7.93 2.95 -9.94
CA TYR A 125 -8.27 2.33 -11.21
C TYR A 125 -9.27 1.19 -11.02
N SER A 126 -9.98 0.84 -12.08
CA SER A 126 -10.85 -0.32 -12.10
C SER A 126 -10.75 -0.98 -13.48
N VAL A 127 -10.31 -2.24 -13.50
CA VAL A 127 -10.33 -3.04 -14.72
C VAL A 127 -11.77 -3.41 -15.02
N ALA A 128 -12.31 -2.87 -16.09
CA ALA A 128 -13.67 -3.17 -16.53
C ALA A 128 -13.74 -4.47 -17.35
N LEU A 129 -12.77 -4.69 -18.23
CA LEU A 129 -12.69 -5.85 -19.11
C LEU A 129 -11.25 -6.35 -19.18
N GLN A 130 -11.09 -7.66 -19.08
CA GLN A 130 -9.80 -8.32 -19.23
C GLN A 130 -9.99 -9.62 -20.01
N ARG A 131 -9.18 -9.83 -21.03
CA ARG A 131 -9.15 -11.11 -21.74
C ARG A 131 -8.55 -12.17 -20.78
N LYS A 132 -9.25 -13.27 -20.61
CA LYS A 132 -8.70 -14.44 -19.92
C LYS A 132 -7.52 -15.01 -20.71
N PRO A 133 -6.44 -15.44 -20.03
CA PRO A 133 -5.32 -16.09 -20.69
C PRO A 133 -5.73 -17.40 -21.38
#